data_00d8b60cea82bd38c0fba08ee5db2af6
#
_entry.id   00d8b60cea82bd38c0fba08ee5db2af6
#
_cell.length_a   1.000
_cell.length_b   1.000
_cell.length_c   1.000
_cell.angle_alpha   90.00
_cell.angle_beta   90.00
_cell.angle_gamma   90.00
#
_symmetry.space_group_name_H-M   'P 1'
#
loop_
_entity.id
_entity.type
_entity.pdbx_description
1 polymer ?
#
loop_
_entity_poly.entity_id
_entity_poly.type
_entity_poly.pdbx_seq_one_letter_code
_entity_poly.pdbx_strand_id
1 'polypeptide(L)'
;MGAMTAVFVHGVPETPAVWHGLLAALDRPDTVALSLPGFDSARPAGFGATMEEYAGWLEAQLERLDGPVDLVGHDWGGGFVVRVVSTRPELVRSWVTDVASIGHVEFEWHDFAKIWQTPQAGEDFWDQQLAAPAEERAGGYQMFGVPEEPAHDLASHINRTMTDCILDLYRSAVDVGRQWGPDFAAIPAPGLVIIPSEDPFLNTASATRAAARAGARTVALDGLGHWWMLQDPARAATVLREFWATLA
;
A
#
# COMPACT_ATOMS: atom_id res chain seq x y z
N MET A 1 2.34 -26.42 14.61
CA MET A 1 2.20 -24.96 14.61
C MET A 1 1.19 -24.66 13.52
N GLY A 2 0.08 -23.97 13.84
CA GLY A 2 -0.88 -23.53 12.81
C GLY A 2 -0.14 -22.65 11.77
N ALA A 3 -0.55 -22.73 10.52
CA ALA A 3 0.00 -21.86 9.50
C ALA A 3 -0.32 -20.39 9.85
N MET A 4 0.67 -19.51 9.73
CA MET A 4 0.55 -18.11 10.10
C MET A 4 -0.10 -17.35 8.94
N THR A 5 -1.15 -16.57 9.20
CA THR A 5 -1.86 -15.80 8.18
C THR A 5 -0.98 -14.70 7.62
N ALA A 6 -0.90 -14.59 6.29
CA ALA A 6 -0.33 -13.44 5.62
C ALA A 6 -1.47 -12.53 5.12
N VAL A 7 -1.43 -11.26 5.52
CA VAL A 7 -2.42 -10.24 5.19
C VAL A 7 -1.83 -9.25 4.22
N PHE A 8 -2.53 -9.01 3.11
CA PHE A 8 -2.12 -8.12 2.04
C PHE A 8 -3.07 -6.92 1.96
N VAL A 9 -2.51 -5.72 1.95
CA VAL A 9 -3.25 -4.46 1.91
C VAL A 9 -2.82 -3.66 0.69
N HIS A 10 -3.79 -3.40 -0.20
CA HIS A 10 -3.56 -2.66 -1.45
C HIS A 10 -3.49 -1.16 -1.23
N GLY A 11 -3.04 -0.43 -2.24
CA GLY A 11 -2.98 1.01 -2.26
C GLY A 11 -4.16 1.70 -2.94
N VAL A 12 -3.92 2.89 -3.48
CA VAL A 12 -4.92 3.69 -4.18
C VAL A 12 -4.34 4.22 -5.50
N PRO A 13 -5.10 4.26 -6.58
CA PRO A 13 -6.50 3.82 -6.78
C PRO A 13 -6.55 2.36 -7.24
N GLU A 14 -6.70 1.44 -6.32
CA GLU A 14 -6.55 0.00 -6.54
C GLU A 14 -7.65 -0.81 -5.85
N THR A 15 -7.60 -2.12 -6.06
CA THR A 15 -8.42 -3.12 -5.37
C THR A 15 -7.55 -4.29 -4.92
N PRO A 16 -8.06 -5.24 -4.10
CA PRO A 16 -7.31 -6.44 -3.74
C PRO A 16 -6.83 -7.26 -4.94
N ALA A 17 -7.38 -7.05 -6.14
CA ALA A 17 -6.99 -7.74 -7.36
C ALA A 17 -5.50 -7.54 -7.73
N VAL A 18 -4.87 -6.44 -7.30
CA VAL A 18 -3.42 -6.21 -7.50
C VAL A 18 -2.55 -7.36 -6.97
N TRP A 19 -3.06 -8.10 -6.01
CA TRP A 19 -2.34 -9.21 -5.37
C TRP A 19 -2.54 -10.56 -6.04
N HIS A 20 -3.52 -10.73 -6.97
CA HIS A 20 -3.91 -12.05 -7.49
C HIS A 20 -2.74 -12.82 -8.10
N GLY A 21 -1.96 -12.19 -8.98
CA GLY A 21 -0.81 -12.83 -9.61
C GLY A 21 0.28 -13.23 -8.61
N LEU A 22 0.57 -12.33 -7.66
CA LEU A 22 1.53 -12.58 -6.60
C LEU A 22 1.08 -13.71 -5.67
N LEU A 23 -0.17 -13.72 -5.24
CA LEU A 23 -0.72 -14.77 -4.36
C LEU A 23 -0.70 -16.13 -5.04
N ALA A 24 -1.04 -16.20 -6.34
CA ALA A 24 -0.93 -17.42 -7.13
C ALA A 24 0.51 -17.92 -7.22
N ALA A 25 1.49 -17.00 -7.44
CA ALA A 25 2.90 -17.34 -7.50
C ALA A 25 3.49 -17.71 -6.13
N LEU A 26 2.93 -17.15 -5.04
CA LEU A 26 3.37 -17.43 -3.68
C LEU A 26 3.01 -18.83 -3.21
N ASP A 27 1.90 -19.39 -3.71
CA ASP A 27 1.37 -20.73 -3.39
C ASP A 27 1.31 -21.00 -1.87
N ARG A 28 0.82 -20.00 -1.14
CA ARG A 28 0.67 -20.04 0.33
C ARG A 28 -0.82 -20.05 0.68
N PRO A 29 -1.33 -21.12 1.35
CA PRO A 29 -2.77 -21.28 1.58
C PRO A 29 -3.36 -20.25 2.57
N ASP A 30 -2.56 -19.77 3.52
CA ASP A 30 -3.02 -18.89 4.60
C ASP A 30 -2.80 -17.42 4.22
N THR A 31 -3.44 -16.97 3.15
CA THR A 31 -3.36 -15.58 2.67
C THR A 31 -4.71 -14.91 2.66
N VAL A 32 -4.75 -13.63 3.03
CA VAL A 32 -5.94 -12.77 2.98
C VAL A 32 -5.57 -11.46 2.32
N ALA A 33 -6.22 -11.12 1.20
CA ALA A 33 -6.14 -9.79 0.62
C ALA A 33 -7.34 -8.97 1.11
N LEU A 34 -7.07 -7.89 1.83
CA LEU A 34 -8.11 -7.02 2.38
C LEU A 34 -8.53 -5.97 1.35
N SER A 35 -9.84 -5.67 1.29
CA SER A 35 -10.39 -4.56 0.51
C SER A 35 -10.59 -3.36 1.42
N LEU A 36 -9.92 -2.25 1.12
CA LEU A 36 -10.10 -1.00 1.86
C LEU A 36 -11.54 -0.49 1.69
N PRO A 37 -12.16 0.07 2.74
CA PRO A 37 -13.48 0.70 2.65
C PRO A 37 -13.56 1.73 1.52
N GLY A 38 -14.52 1.58 0.62
CA GLY A 38 -14.67 2.43 -0.57
C GLY A 38 -13.91 1.96 -1.81
N PHE A 39 -13.07 0.89 -1.71
CA PHE A 39 -12.28 0.33 -2.80
C PHE A 39 -12.74 -1.10 -3.09
N ASP A 40 -13.56 -1.28 -4.11
CA ASP A 40 -14.27 -2.54 -4.42
C ASP A 40 -15.16 -3.04 -3.26
N SER A 41 -15.45 -2.17 -2.32
CA SER A 41 -16.33 -2.41 -1.19
C SER A 41 -17.08 -1.13 -0.83
N ALA A 42 -18.19 -1.24 -0.09
CA ALA A 42 -18.94 -0.07 0.31
C ALA A 42 -18.13 0.80 1.31
N ARG A 43 -18.23 2.12 1.18
CA ARG A 43 -17.82 3.05 2.24
C ARG A 43 -18.84 2.96 3.38
N PRO A 44 -18.44 2.54 4.60
CA PRO A 44 -19.36 2.46 5.73
C PRO A 44 -19.96 3.82 6.09
N ALA A 45 -21.22 3.83 6.57
CA ALA A 45 -21.84 5.06 7.03
C ALA A 45 -21.05 5.67 8.18
N GLY A 46 -20.71 6.95 8.07
CA GLY A 46 -19.91 7.69 9.06
C GLY A 46 -18.39 7.46 8.98
N PHE A 47 -17.92 6.65 8.04
CA PHE A 47 -16.50 6.49 7.79
C PHE A 47 -15.97 7.68 6.98
N GLY A 48 -15.09 8.48 7.58
CA GLY A 48 -14.56 9.71 6.99
C GLY A 48 -13.45 9.48 5.95
N ALA A 49 -12.99 8.22 5.78
CA ALA A 49 -11.90 7.84 4.90
C ALA A 49 -10.59 8.61 5.14
N THR A 50 -10.35 9.01 6.39
CA THR A 50 -9.10 9.65 6.79
C THR A 50 -7.98 8.61 7.00
N MET A 51 -6.72 9.06 6.98
CA MET A 51 -5.58 8.17 7.21
C MET A 51 -5.66 7.43 8.55
N GLU A 52 -6.16 8.08 9.61
CA GLU A 52 -6.31 7.45 10.92
C GLU A 52 -7.48 6.45 10.96
N GLU A 53 -8.59 6.73 10.24
CA GLU A 53 -9.70 5.79 10.17
C GLU A 53 -9.35 4.55 9.36
N TYR A 54 -8.58 4.65 8.28
CA TYR A 54 -8.06 3.48 7.57
C TYR A 54 -7.08 2.68 8.41
N ALA A 55 -6.16 3.33 9.12
CA ALA A 55 -5.24 2.65 10.02
C ALA A 55 -6.01 1.92 11.14
N GLY A 56 -6.96 2.58 11.80
CA GLY A 56 -7.82 1.95 12.81
C GLY A 56 -8.71 0.84 12.25
N TRP A 57 -9.18 0.98 11.00
CA TRP A 57 -9.90 -0.10 10.32
C TRP A 57 -9.00 -1.32 10.11
N LEU A 58 -7.76 -1.12 9.66
CA LEU A 58 -6.80 -2.22 9.49
C LEU A 58 -6.51 -2.91 10.83
N GLU A 59 -6.24 -2.15 11.90
CA GLU A 59 -6.07 -2.70 13.25
C GLU A 59 -7.24 -3.61 13.64
N ALA A 60 -8.48 -3.12 13.44
CA ALA A 60 -9.68 -3.89 13.74
C ALA A 60 -9.86 -5.16 12.86
N GLN A 61 -9.33 -5.18 11.62
CA GLN A 61 -9.31 -6.42 10.84
C GLN A 61 -8.29 -7.42 11.39
N LEU A 62 -7.10 -6.94 11.78
CA LEU A 62 -6.05 -7.80 12.32
C LEU A 62 -6.45 -8.41 13.68
N GLU A 63 -7.13 -7.66 14.54
CA GLU A 63 -7.65 -8.15 15.83
C GLU A 63 -8.65 -9.30 15.71
N ARG A 64 -9.26 -9.52 14.54
CA ARG A 64 -10.19 -10.61 14.28
C ARG A 64 -9.50 -11.91 13.88
N LEU A 65 -8.19 -11.86 13.63
CA LEU A 65 -7.41 -13.02 13.23
C LEU A 65 -6.78 -13.70 14.45
N ASP A 66 -6.51 -14.99 14.30
CA ASP A 66 -5.92 -15.81 15.38
C ASP A 66 -4.40 -15.55 15.48
N GLY A 67 -4.01 -14.55 16.25
CA GLY A 67 -2.63 -14.22 16.58
C GLY A 67 -1.95 -13.25 15.58
N PRO A 68 -0.67 -12.93 15.81
CA PRO A 68 0.07 -12.00 14.97
C PRO A 68 0.24 -12.50 13.53
N VAL A 69 0.17 -11.60 12.57
CA VAL A 69 0.19 -11.89 11.12
C VAL A 69 1.50 -11.49 10.45
N ASP A 70 1.73 -12.03 9.24
CA ASP A 70 2.67 -11.46 8.29
C ASP A 70 1.94 -10.39 7.47
N LEU A 71 2.25 -9.12 7.71
CA LEU A 71 1.52 -7.99 7.14
C LEU A 71 2.29 -7.40 5.95
N VAL A 72 1.66 -7.36 4.78
CA VAL A 72 2.25 -6.85 3.52
C VAL A 72 1.38 -5.72 3.00
N GLY A 73 1.98 -4.58 2.74
CA GLY A 73 1.26 -3.43 2.17
C GLY A 73 1.98 -2.80 0.99
N HIS A 74 1.19 -2.30 0.06
CA HIS A 74 1.62 -1.55 -1.10
C HIS A 74 0.99 -0.15 -1.08
N ASP A 75 1.73 0.88 -1.50
CA ASP A 75 1.28 2.27 -1.56
C ASP A 75 0.60 2.68 -0.23
N TRP A 76 -0.64 3.19 -0.22
CA TRP A 76 -1.34 3.51 1.02
C TRP A 76 -1.53 2.30 1.96
N GLY A 77 -1.73 1.09 1.41
CA GLY A 77 -1.68 -0.13 2.22
C GLY A 77 -0.36 -0.28 2.96
N GLY A 78 0.75 0.04 2.31
CA GLY A 78 2.08 0.11 2.91
C GLY A 78 2.21 1.22 3.96
N GLY A 79 1.58 2.38 3.74
CA GLY A 79 1.47 3.45 4.72
C GLY A 79 0.73 3.01 5.99
N PHE A 80 -0.38 2.28 5.83
CA PHE A 80 -1.12 1.73 6.98
C PHE A 80 -0.31 0.65 7.71
N VAL A 81 0.48 -0.17 6.98
CA VAL A 81 1.44 -1.10 7.60
C VAL A 81 2.42 -0.32 8.49
N VAL A 82 3.03 0.75 7.98
CA VAL A 82 3.95 1.62 8.76
C VAL A 82 3.28 2.11 10.04
N ARG A 83 2.02 2.55 9.96
CA ARG A 83 1.27 3.01 11.14
C ARG A 83 1.01 1.88 12.14
N VAL A 84 0.47 0.77 11.69
CA VAL A 84 0.13 -0.36 12.56
C VAL A 84 1.36 -0.93 13.27
N VAL A 85 2.47 -1.15 12.58
CA VAL A 85 3.68 -1.69 13.23
C VAL A 85 4.29 -0.72 14.23
N SER A 86 4.01 0.57 14.10
CA SER A 86 4.47 1.61 15.03
C SER A 86 3.61 1.70 16.29
N THR A 87 2.30 1.46 16.18
CA THR A 87 1.33 1.66 17.27
C THR A 87 0.85 0.37 17.91
N ARG A 88 0.78 -0.72 17.12
CA ARG A 88 0.22 -2.03 17.52
C ARG A 88 1.15 -3.19 17.10
N PRO A 89 2.46 -3.14 17.46
CA PRO A 89 3.44 -4.14 17.02
C PRO A 89 3.07 -5.57 17.44
N GLU A 90 2.27 -5.76 18.48
CA GLU A 90 1.81 -7.06 18.96
C GLU A 90 0.87 -7.79 17.98
N LEU A 91 0.25 -7.07 17.04
CA LEU A 91 -0.59 -7.67 15.99
C LEU A 91 0.23 -8.24 14.83
N VAL A 92 1.53 -7.96 14.77
CA VAL A 92 2.36 -8.22 13.60
C VAL A 92 3.56 -9.09 13.95
N ARG A 93 3.69 -10.24 13.28
CA ARG A 93 4.86 -11.13 13.36
C ARG A 93 6.00 -10.64 12.49
N SER A 94 5.67 -10.20 11.28
CA SER A 94 6.60 -9.58 10.33
C SER A 94 5.85 -8.62 9.42
N TRP A 95 6.56 -7.66 8.82
CA TRP A 95 5.94 -6.67 7.96
C TRP A 95 6.75 -6.37 6.71
N VAL A 96 6.04 -5.99 5.64
CA VAL A 96 6.61 -5.60 4.36
C VAL A 96 5.89 -4.35 3.86
N THR A 97 6.66 -3.35 3.40
CA THR A 97 6.13 -2.16 2.75
C THR A 97 7.06 -1.69 1.63
N ASP A 98 6.55 -0.98 0.65
CA ASP A 98 7.32 -0.29 -0.39
C ASP A 98 7.35 1.24 -0.23
N VAL A 99 6.59 1.77 0.74
CA VAL A 99 6.48 3.21 1.01
C VAL A 99 6.99 3.62 2.39
N ALA A 100 8.04 2.97 2.89
CA ALA A 100 8.62 3.29 4.19
C ALA A 100 8.96 4.78 4.38
N SER A 101 9.15 5.53 3.28
CA SER A 101 9.39 6.99 3.30
C SER A 101 8.29 7.77 4.00
N ILE A 102 7.03 7.29 4.00
CA ILE A 102 5.91 7.93 4.72
C ILE A 102 6.14 7.98 6.24
N GLY A 103 6.94 7.05 6.77
CA GLY A 103 7.40 7.01 8.16
C GLY A 103 8.62 7.90 8.44
N HIS A 104 8.94 8.87 7.59
CA HIS A 104 10.03 9.81 7.80
C HIS A 104 9.50 11.22 8.00
N VAL A 105 10.02 11.94 9.00
CA VAL A 105 9.54 13.30 9.35
C VAL A 105 9.69 14.33 8.24
N GLU A 106 10.62 14.10 7.31
CA GLU A 106 10.86 14.93 6.11
C GLU A 106 10.20 14.35 4.86
N PHE A 107 9.15 13.53 5.01
CA PHE A 107 8.41 13.00 3.89
C PHE A 107 7.75 14.13 3.08
N GLU A 108 7.88 14.04 1.77
CA GLU A 108 7.25 14.98 0.83
C GLU A 108 6.38 14.22 -0.16
N TRP A 109 5.16 14.73 -0.37
CA TRP A 109 4.23 14.18 -1.33
C TRP A 109 4.66 14.44 -2.78
N HIS A 110 4.42 13.47 -3.65
CA HIS A 110 4.55 13.60 -5.10
C HIS A 110 3.48 14.55 -5.68
N ASP A 111 3.63 14.95 -6.93
CA ASP A 111 2.79 16.00 -7.52
C ASP A 111 1.31 15.60 -7.67
N PHE A 112 1.00 14.35 -8.00
CA PHE A 112 -0.40 13.88 -8.03
C PHE A 112 -1.06 14.03 -6.65
N ALA A 113 -0.37 13.64 -5.58
CA ALA A 113 -0.88 13.81 -4.22
C ALA A 113 -1.21 15.27 -3.90
N LYS A 114 -0.33 16.20 -4.29
CA LYS A 114 -0.55 17.64 -4.08
C LYS A 114 -1.79 18.16 -4.83
N ILE A 115 -2.05 17.63 -6.05
CA ILE A 115 -3.29 17.94 -6.78
C ILE A 115 -4.49 17.45 -5.98
N TRP A 116 -4.50 16.20 -5.52
CA TRP A 116 -5.63 15.61 -4.78
C TRP A 116 -5.84 16.26 -3.40
N GLN A 117 -4.79 16.74 -2.78
CA GLN A 117 -4.87 17.51 -1.52
C GLN A 117 -5.46 18.92 -1.72
N THR A 118 -5.37 19.47 -2.92
CA THR A 118 -5.84 20.81 -3.22
C THR A 118 -7.33 20.80 -3.51
N PRO A 119 -8.17 21.52 -2.71
CA PRO A 119 -9.61 21.63 -2.98
C PRO A 119 -9.87 22.14 -4.40
N GLN A 120 -10.91 21.65 -5.03
CA GLN A 120 -11.33 21.83 -6.41
C GLN A 120 -10.39 21.18 -7.44
N ALA A 121 -9.06 21.30 -7.31
CA ALA A 121 -8.15 20.65 -8.27
C ALA A 121 -8.22 19.11 -8.19
N GLY A 122 -8.39 18.56 -7.00
CA GLY A 122 -8.59 17.12 -6.79
C GLY A 122 -9.91 16.63 -7.38
N GLU A 123 -11.01 17.38 -7.15
CA GLU A 123 -12.32 17.08 -7.73
C GLU A 123 -12.26 17.14 -9.26
N ASP A 124 -11.70 18.21 -9.81
CA ASP A 124 -11.60 18.41 -11.27
C ASP A 124 -10.79 17.27 -11.92
N PHE A 125 -9.67 16.87 -11.29
CA PHE A 125 -8.87 15.73 -11.74
C PHE A 125 -9.70 14.44 -11.82
N TRP A 126 -10.38 14.08 -10.72
CA TRP A 126 -11.14 12.85 -10.67
C TRP A 126 -12.42 12.89 -11.52
N ASP A 127 -13.07 14.06 -11.66
CA ASP A 127 -14.19 14.24 -12.56
C ASP A 127 -13.76 14.00 -14.02
N GLN A 128 -12.60 14.49 -14.41
CA GLN A 128 -12.03 14.22 -15.73
C GLN A 128 -11.74 12.72 -15.92
N GLN A 129 -11.11 12.06 -14.92
CA GLN A 129 -10.85 10.62 -14.98
C GLN A 129 -12.15 9.80 -15.09
N LEU A 130 -13.17 10.14 -14.33
CA LEU A 130 -14.48 9.44 -14.36
C LEU A 130 -15.23 9.65 -15.68
N ALA A 131 -15.05 10.82 -16.32
CA ALA A 131 -15.65 11.11 -17.64
C ALA A 131 -14.88 10.41 -18.79
N ALA A 132 -13.60 10.08 -18.60
CA ALA A 132 -12.79 9.42 -19.61
C ALA A 132 -13.23 7.96 -19.83
N PRO A 133 -13.09 7.41 -21.05
CA PRO A 133 -13.27 5.98 -21.31
C PRO A 133 -12.32 5.13 -20.44
N ALA A 134 -12.75 3.92 -20.05
CA ALA A 134 -11.93 3.01 -19.27
C ALA A 134 -10.60 2.68 -19.96
N GLU A 135 -10.60 2.61 -21.30
CA GLU A 135 -9.40 2.41 -22.13
C GLU A 135 -8.36 3.51 -21.92
N GLU A 136 -8.80 4.76 -21.87
CA GLU A 136 -7.89 5.91 -21.63
C GLU A 136 -7.31 5.87 -20.22
N ARG A 137 -8.12 5.53 -19.22
CA ARG A 137 -7.65 5.33 -17.84
C ARG A 137 -6.64 4.18 -17.74
N ALA A 138 -6.89 3.05 -18.43
CA ALA A 138 -5.95 1.92 -18.50
C ALA A 138 -4.61 2.33 -19.10
N GLY A 139 -4.62 3.18 -20.14
CA GLY A 139 -3.40 3.75 -20.72
C GLY A 139 -2.55 4.52 -19.70
N GLY A 140 -3.18 5.18 -18.73
CA GLY A 140 -2.48 5.83 -17.62
C GLY A 140 -1.65 4.85 -16.78
N TYR A 141 -2.20 3.70 -16.41
CA TYR A 141 -1.46 2.64 -15.68
C TYR A 141 -0.36 2.01 -16.53
N GLN A 142 -0.63 1.77 -17.83
CA GLN A 142 0.35 1.21 -18.77
C GLN A 142 1.58 2.11 -18.93
N MET A 143 1.43 3.44 -18.88
CA MET A 143 2.55 4.38 -18.88
C MET A 143 3.51 4.17 -17.70
N PHE A 144 3.05 3.60 -16.60
CA PHE A 144 3.85 3.21 -15.44
C PHE A 144 4.25 1.73 -15.45
N GLY A 145 4.13 1.06 -16.60
CA GLY A 145 4.60 -0.31 -16.79
C GLY A 145 3.64 -1.40 -16.29
N VAL A 146 2.40 -1.05 -15.97
CA VAL A 146 1.38 -2.07 -15.63
C VAL A 146 1.01 -2.83 -16.91
N PRO A 147 1.02 -4.18 -16.89
CA PRO A 147 0.59 -4.98 -18.04
C PRO A 147 -0.86 -4.68 -18.46
N GLU A 148 -1.19 -4.91 -19.72
CA GLU A 148 -2.47 -4.52 -20.33
C GLU A 148 -3.70 -5.01 -19.55
N GLU A 149 -3.79 -6.33 -19.29
CA GLU A 149 -4.93 -6.92 -18.59
C GLU A 149 -5.13 -6.35 -17.17
N PRO A 150 -4.12 -6.31 -16.27
CA PRO A 150 -4.25 -5.66 -14.98
C PRO A 150 -4.55 -4.16 -15.07
N ALA A 151 -4.03 -3.43 -16.07
CA ALA A 151 -4.32 -2.01 -16.23
C ALA A 151 -5.80 -1.76 -16.55
N HIS A 152 -6.41 -2.59 -17.39
CA HIS A 152 -7.85 -2.55 -17.66
C HIS A 152 -8.68 -2.91 -16.44
N ASP A 153 -8.28 -3.91 -15.68
CA ASP A 153 -8.93 -4.29 -14.44
C ASP A 153 -8.96 -3.12 -13.46
N LEU A 154 -7.79 -2.54 -13.13
CA LEU A 154 -7.68 -1.36 -12.25
C LEU A 154 -8.56 -0.20 -12.73
N ALA A 155 -8.48 0.13 -14.02
CA ALA A 155 -9.25 1.23 -14.61
C ALA A 155 -10.77 1.02 -14.52
N SER A 156 -11.23 -0.23 -14.56
CA SER A 156 -12.67 -0.58 -14.50
C SER A 156 -13.28 -0.33 -13.11
N HIS A 157 -12.47 -0.41 -12.06
CA HIS A 157 -12.92 -0.26 -10.67
C HIS A 157 -13.02 1.20 -10.21
N ILE A 158 -12.43 2.16 -10.97
CA ILE A 158 -12.48 3.57 -10.60
C ILE A 158 -13.93 4.07 -10.68
N ASN A 159 -14.45 4.52 -9.55
CA ASN A 159 -15.80 5.04 -9.41
C ASN A 159 -15.86 6.21 -8.40
N ARG A 160 -17.01 6.90 -8.32
CA ARG A 160 -17.17 8.08 -7.45
C ARG A 160 -16.85 7.80 -5.99
N THR A 161 -17.29 6.67 -5.44
CA THR A 161 -17.01 6.32 -4.04
C THR A 161 -15.51 6.20 -3.78
N MET A 162 -14.79 5.53 -4.67
CA MET A 162 -13.34 5.39 -4.59
C MET A 162 -12.63 6.75 -4.66
N THR A 163 -13.00 7.60 -5.62
CA THR A 163 -12.36 8.90 -5.79
C THR A 163 -12.62 9.86 -4.64
N ASP A 164 -13.83 9.85 -4.08
CA ASP A 164 -14.15 10.62 -2.87
C ASP A 164 -13.33 10.13 -1.66
N CYS A 165 -13.17 8.82 -1.49
CA CYS A 165 -12.30 8.25 -0.45
C CYS A 165 -10.84 8.64 -0.64
N ILE A 166 -10.33 8.67 -1.87
CA ILE A 166 -8.96 9.12 -2.17
C ILE A 166 -8.76 10.57 -1.77
N LEU A 167 -9.70 11.46 -2.13
CA LEU A 167 -9.60 12.87 -1.77
C LEU A 167 -9.60 13.08 -0.25
N ASP A 168 -10.51 12.42 0.47
CA ASP A 168 -10.58 12.50 1.93
C ASP A 168 -9.28 11.98 2.57
N LEU A 169 -8.76 10.85 2.11
CA LEU A 169 -7.52 10.26 2.57
C LEU A 169 -6.32 11.21 2.40
N TYR A 170 -6.09 11.69 1.20
CA TYR A 170 -4.94 12.56 0.92
C TYR A 170 -5.02 13.90 1.63
N ARG A 171 -6.21 14.47 1.78
CA ARG A 171 -6.44 15.72 2.52
C ARG A 171 -6.21 15.57 4.01
N SER A 172 -6.53 14.43 4.58
CA SER A 172 -6.23 14.13 5.99
C SER A 172 -4.73 13.93 6.26
N ALA A 173 -3.95 13.64 5.21
CA ALA A 173 -2.58 13.16 5.31
C ALA A 173 -1.53 14.18 4.84
N VAL A 174 -1.87 15.47 4.73
CA VAL A 174 -0.94 16.51 4.25
C VAL A 174 0.40 16.50 5.00
N ASP A 175 0.34 16.30 6.32
CA ASP A 175 1.49 16.29 7.22
C ASP A 175 1.83 14.88 7.78
N VAL A 176 1.48 13.81 7.06
CA VAL A 176 1.59 12.41 7.54
C VAL A 176 2.99 12.06 8.06
N GLY A 177 4.05 12.47 7.36
CA GLY A 177 5.42 12.22 7.79
C GLY A 177 5.75 12.83 9.16
N ARG A 178 5.20 14.01 9.46
CA ARG A 178 5.36 14.64 10.78
C ARG A 178 4.52 13.98 11.86
N GLN A 179 3.35 13.46 11.48
CA GLN A 179 2.41 12.82 12.42
C GLN A 179 2.82 11.37 12.72
N TRP A 180 3.14 10.56 11.73
CA TRP A 180 3.46 9.14 11.88
C TRP A 180 4.97 8.86 12.00
N GLY A 181 5.78 9.72 11.38
CA GLY A 181 7.22 9.55 11.33
C GLY A 181 7.91 9.37 12.69
N PRO A 182 7.59 10.14 13.75
CA PRO A 182 8.23 9.95 15.07
C PRO A 182 8.10 8.54 15.62
N ASP A 183 6.97 7.86 15.39
CA ASP A 183 6.67 6.53 15.92
C ASP A 183 7.32 5.40 15.12
N PHE A 184 7.65 5.62 13.84
CA PHE A 184 8.28 4.60 12.97
C PHE A 184 9.78 4.48 13.23
N ALA A 185 10.14 3.93 14.39
CA ALA A 185 11.52 3.74 14.82
C ALA A 185 11.66 2.49 15.69
N ALA A 186 12.75 1.74 15.50
CA ALA A 186 13.06 0.55 16.30
C ALA A 186 11.87 -0.43 16.45
N ILE A 187 11.24 -0.74 15.32
CA ILE A 187 10.06 -1.62 15.28
C ILE A 187 10.46 -3.03 15.73
N PRO A 188 9.79 -3.62 16.74
CA PRO A 188 10.20 -4.92 17.30
C PRO A 188 10.06 -6.08 16.30
N ALA A 189 9.00 -6.07 15.47
CA ALA A 189 8.77 -7.10 14.49
C ALA A 189 9.75 -6.97 13.30
N PRO A 190 10.30 -8.09 12.78
CA PRO A 190 11.15 -8.06 11.59
C PRO A 190 10.45 -7.41 10.40
N GLY A 191 11.15 -6.50 9.73
CA GLY A 191 10.62 -5.73 8.62
C GLY A 191 11.43 -5.87 7.33
N LEU A 192 10.74 -5.75 6.20
CA LEU A 192 11.32 -5.66 4.86
C LEU A 192 10.75 -4.45 4.13
N VAL A 193 11.63 -3.60 3.61
CA VAL A 193 11.26 -2.51 2.71
C VAL A 193 11.65 -2.88 1.30
N ILE A 194 10.67 -2.99 0.42
CA ILE A 194 10.84 -3.19 -1.02
C ILE A 194 11.13 -1.84 -1.67
N ILE A 195 12.14 -1.80 -2.53
CA ILE A 195 12.55 -0.60 -3.26
C ILE A 195 12.52 -0.91 -4.76
N PRO A 196 11.40 -0.67 -5.45
CA PRO A 196 11.34 -0.76 -6.90
C PRO A 196 12.17 0.38 -7.51
N SER A 197 13.13 0.05 -8.40
CA SER A 197 14.09 1.04 -8.91
C SER A 197 13.51 2.06 -9.87
N GLU A 198 12.38 1.70 -10.51
CA GLU A 198 11.68 2.52 -11.51
C GLU A 198 10.40 3.16 -10.97
N ASP A 199 10.17 3.15 -9.65
CA ASP A 199 9.01 3.79 -9.04
C ASP A 199 9.20 5.32 -8.99
N PRO A 200 8.41 6.10 -9.77
CA PRO A 200 8.54 7.54 -9.82
C PRO A 200 7.99 8.25 -8.58
N PHE A 201 7.25 7.55 -7.74
CA PHE A 201 6.63 8.09 -6.52
C PHE A 201 7.51 7.87 -5.28
N LEU A 202 8.54 7.02 -5.39
CA LEU A 202 9.39 6.65 -4.28
C LEU A 202 10.68 7.49 -4.21
N ASN A 203 10.91 8.14 -3.08
CA ASN A 203 12.24 8.67 -2.76
C ASN A 203 13.07 7.57 -2.09
N THR A 204 13.90 6.87 -2.88
CA THR A 204 14.74 5.74 -2.44
C THR A 204 15.63 6.10 -1.24
N ALA A 205 16.23 7.29 -1.22
CA ALA A 205 17.10 7.70 -0.13
C ALA A 205 16.32 7.88 1.18
N SER A 206 15.13 8.46 1.11
CA SER A 206 14.23 8.62 2.26
C SER A 206 13.70 7.27 2.74
N ALA A 207 13.30 6.38 1.83
CA ALA A 207 12.85 5.02 2.17
C ALA A 207 13.95 4.22 2.87
N THR A 208 15.18 4.29 2.36
CA THR A 208 16.35 3.60 2.98
C THR A 208 16.63 4.13 4.38
N ARG A 209 16.58 5.46 4.60
CA ARG A 209 16.76 6.05 5.94
C ARG A 209 15.66 5.63 6.90
N ALA A 210 14.41 5.63 6.44
CA ALA A 210 13.27 5.20 7.25
C ALA A 210 13.36 3.70 7.60
N ALA A 211 13.73 2.85 6.65
CA ALA A 211 13.97 1.42 6.87
C ALA A 211 15.06 1.20 7.94
N ALA A 212 16.21 1.87 7.82
CA ALA A 212 17.29 1.77 8.79
C ALA A 212 16.86 2.20 10.19
N ARG A 213 16.08 3.28 10.30
CA ARG A 213 15.54 3.76 11.58
C ARG A 213 14.54 2.78 12.21
N ALA A 214 13.75 2.13 11.41
CA ALA A 214 12.80 1.09 11.85
C ALA A 214 13.49 -0.24 12.18
N GLY A 215 14.76 -0.43 11.81
CA GLY A 215 15.47 -1.70 11.96
C GLY A 215 15.12 -2.72 10.89
N ALA A 216 14.56 -2.29 9.75
CA ALA A 216 14.14 -3.14 8.67
C ALA A 216 15.26 -3.42 7.65
N ARG A 217 15.16 -4.57 6.99
CA ARG A 217 15.95 -4.90 5.81
C ARG A 217 15.41 -4.18 4.57
N THR A 218 16.24 -3.98 3.57
CA THR A 218 15.83 -3.46 2.27
C THR A 218 16.12 -4.47 1.18
N VAL A 219 15.29 -4.52 0.13
CA VAL A 219 15.53 -5.27 -1.09
C VAL A 219 15.20 -4.40 -2.29
N ALA A 220 16.11 -4.33 -3.26
CA ALA A 220 15.86 -3.65 -4.52
C ALA A 220 15.15 -4.59 -5.50
N LEU A 221 14.13 -4.07 -6.18
CA LEU A 221 13.51 -4.70 -7.34
C LEU A 221 13.93 -3.93 -8.61
N ASP A 222 15.12 -4.24 -9.10
CA ASP A 222 15.70 -3.56 -10.26
C ASP A 222 14.83 -3.74 -11.51
N GLY A 223 14.54 -2.64 -12.19
CA GLY A 223 13.73 -2.60 -13.40
C GLY A 223 12.22 -2.70 -13.17
N LEU A 224 11.76 -2.74 -11.91
CA LEU A 224 10.33 -2.71 -11.58
C LEU A 224 9.92 -1.34 -11.07
N GLY A 225 8.71 -0.93 -11.44
CA GLY A 225 8.07 0.31 -11.03
C GLY A 225 7.11 0.13 -9.88
N HIS A 226 6.23 1.12 -9.71
CA HIS A 226 5.30 1.21 -8.59
C HIS A 226 4.47 -0.07 -8.39
N TRP A 227 3.88 -0.60 -9.45
CA TRP A 227 3.08 -1.85 -9.41
C TRP A 227 3.95 -3.10 -9.63
N TRP A 228 5.03 -3.24 -8.87
CA TRP A 228 6.00 -4.34 -8.95
C TRP A 228 5.35 -5.73 -8.86
N MET A 229 4.27 -5.87 -8.10
CA MET A 229 3.53 -7.13 -7.92
C MET A 229 2.75 -7.54 -9.19
N LEU A 230 2.39 -6.59 -10.05
CA LEU A 230 1.74 -6.82 -11.33
C LEU A 230 2.75 -7.02 -12.46
N GLN A 231 3.92 -6.37 -12.37
CA GLN A 231 4.95 -6.42 -13.38
C GLN A 231 5.75 -7.74 -13.36
N ASP A 232 6.08 -8.23 -12.15
CA ASP A 232 6.78 -9.51 -11.98
C ASP A 232 6.32 -10.22 -10.69
N PRO A 233 5.13 -10.84 -10.71
CA PRO A 233 4.57 -11.52 -9.53
C PRO A 233 5.44 -12.68 -9.04
N ALA A 234 6.17 -13.35 -9.92
CA ALA A 234 7.03 -14.49 -9.56
C ALA A 234 8.26 -14.02 -8.75
N ARG A 235 8.89 -12.92 -9.17
CA ARG A 235 10.00 -12.29 -8.45
C ARG A 235 9.53 -11.72 -7.12
N ALA A 236 8.37 -11.05 -7.10
CA ALA A 236 7.73 -10.56 -5.90
C ALA A 236 7.49 -11.67 -4.87
N ALA A 237 6.90 -12.79 -5.30
CA ALA A 237 6.67 -13.95 -4.44
C ALA A 237 7.98 -14.57 -3.92
N THR A 238 9.04 -14.58 -4.73
CA THR A 238 10.36 -15.07 -4.32
C THR A 238 10.94 -14.21 -3.20
N VAL A 239 10.89 -12.89 -3.32
CA VAL A 239 11.35 -11.96 -2.29
C VAL A 239 10.63 -12.18 -0.96
N LEU A 240 9.31 -12.33 -0.99
CA LEU A 240 8.53 -12.58 0.23
C LEU A 240 8.88 -13.94 0.86
N ARG A 241 9.00 -15.01 0.07
CA ARG A 241 9.41 -16.33 0.58
C ARG A 241 10.79 -16.31 1.21
N GLU A 242 11.76 -15.67 0.57
CA GLU A 242 13.13 -15.53 1.10
C GLU A 242 13.14 -14.75 2.42
N PHE A 243 12.39 -13.66 2.50
CA PHE A 243 12.26 -12.90 3.74
C PHE A 243 11.68 -13.76 4.86
N TRP A 244 10.53 -14.41 4.64
CA TRP A 244 9.91 -15.23 5.68
C TRP A 244 10.73 -16.47 6.05
N ALA A 245 11.50 -17.03 5.14
CA ALA A 245 12.41 -18.13 5.45
C ALA A 245 13.50 -17.73 6.48
N THR A 246 13.83 -16.43 6.59
CA THR A 246 14.76 -15.95 7.60
C THR A 246 14.18 -15.79 9.00
N LEU A 247 12.84 -15.96 9.14
CA LEU A 247 12.09 -15.78 10.39
C LEU A 247 11.74 -17.12 11.07
N ALA A 248 12.09 -18.24 10.42
CA ALA A 248 11.80 -19.61 10.85
C ALA A 248 12.75 -20.09 11.94
#